data_3816fd7b8341a5b96d69e7e44a950355
#
_entry.id   3816fd7b8341a5b96d69e7e44a950355
#
_cell.length_a   1.000
_cell.length_b   1.000
_cell.length_c   1.000
_cell.angle_alpha   90.00
_cell.angle_beta   90.00
_cell.angle_gamma   90.00
#
_symmetry.space_group_name_H-M   'P 1'
#
loop_
_entity.id
_entity.type
_entity.pdbx_description
1 polymer ?
#
loop_
_entity_poly.entity_id
_entity_poly.type
_entity_poly.pdbx_seq_one_letter_code
_entity_poly.pdbx_strand_id
1 'polypeptide(L)' 'MKSSELNQRRQQATPRGVGVMCNYFVEKAENATLWEIEGNEVIDFAAGIAVLNTGHRDPEVVAAVA' A
#
# COMPACT_ATOMS: atom_id res chain seq x y z
N MET A 1 2.17 -1.43 15.20
CA MET A 1 3.07 -0.27 14.96
C MET A 1 2.26 0.85 14.33
N LYS A 2 2.47 2.07 14.76
CA LYS A 2 1.75 3.23 14.20
C LYS A 2 2.41 3.70 12.90
N SER A 3 1.61 4.32 12.04
CA SER A 3 2.11 4.89 10.78
C SER A 3 3.23 5.90 10.99
N SER A 4 3.13 6.73 12.05
CA SER A 4 4.17 7.71 12.35
C SER A 4 5.51 7.06 12.69
N GLU A 5 5.49 5.94 13.40
CA GLU A 5 6.71 5.20 13.73
C GLU A 5 7.36 4.58 12.48
N LEU A 6 6.53 3.98 11.61
CA LEU A 6 7.03 3.43 10.35
C LEU A 6 7.56 4.53 9.44
N ASN A 7 6.91 5.69 9.40
CA ASN A 7 7.39 6.79 8.59
C ASN A 7 8.75 7.30 9.04
N GLN A 8 8.99 7.38 10.35
CA GLN A 8 10.31 7.72 10.90
C GLN A 8 11.37 6.71 10.48
N ARG A 9 11.07 5.42 10.58
CA ARG A 9 11.98 4.36 10.15
C ARG A 9 12.28 4.45 8.66
N ARG A 10 11.25 4.71 7.85
CA ARG A 10 11.43 4.90 6.41
C ARG A 10 12.35 6.07 6.11
N GLN A 11 12.13 7.21 6.75
CA GLN A 11 12.97 8.40 6.54
C GLN A 11 14.44 8.15 6.86
N GLN A 12 14.72 7.33 7.86
CA GLN A 12 16.07 6.99 8.25
C GLN A 12 16.72 5.96 7.32
N ALA A 13 15.92 5.09 6.71
CA ALA A 13 16.39 3.95 5.93
C ALA A 13 16.44 4.19 4.43
N THR A 14 15.77 5.24 3.93
CA THR A 14 15.65 5.49 2.49
C THR A 14 16.35 6.77 2.08
N PRO A 15 16.92 6.84 0.85
CA PRO A 15 17.51 8.06 0.33
C PRO A 15 16.47 9.19 0.18
N ARG A 16 16.95 10.44 0.20
CA ARG A 16 16.06 11.61 0.04
C ARG A 16 15.35 11.65 -1.31
N GLY A 17 15.92 11.02 -2.33
CA GLY A 17 15.29 10.98 -3.65
C GLY A 17 14.10 10.04 -3.75
N VAL A 18 13.89 9.19 -2.74
CA VAL A 18 12.75 8.26 -2.70
C VAL A 18 11.67 8.91 -1.85
N GLY A 19 10.67 9.48 -2.53
CA GLY A 19 9.56 10.14 -1.86
C GLY A 19 8.33 9.26 -1.77
N VAL A 20 7.38 9.66 -0.94
CA VAL A 20 6.05 9.05 -0.87
C VAL A 20 5.00 10.15 -0.98
N MET A 21 3.85 9.81 -1.58
CA MET A 21 2.75 10.76 -1.76
C MET A 21 1.93 10.95 -0.48
N CYS A 22 1.93 9.96 0.41
CA CYS A 22 1.20 10.04 1.66
C CYS A 22 1.89 9.17 2.72
N ASN A 23 1.49 9.38 3.98
CA ASN A 23 2.11 8.69 5.12
C ASN A 23 1.31 7.46 5.57
N TYR A 24 0.59 6.84 4.67
CA TYR A 24 -0.09 5.58 4.93
C TYR A 24 0.84 4.40 4.69
N PHE A 25 0.69 3.41 5.55
CA PHE A 25 1.40 2.14 5.38
C PHE A 25 0.37 1.03 5.33
N VAL A 26 0.31 0.34 4.20
CA VAL A 26 -0.69 -0.70 3.94
C VAL A 26 -0.17 -2.03 4.44
N GLU A 27 -0.98 -2.71 5.25
CA GLU A 27 -0.68 -4.06 5.72
C GLU A 27 -1.27 -5.10 4.78
N LYS A 28 -2.47 -4.85 4.26
CA LYS A 28 -3.21 -5.79 3.44
C LYS A 28 -4.01 -5.05 2.38
N ALA A 29 -4.14 -5.65 1.22
CA ALA A 29 -4.95 -5.10 0.13
C ALA A 29 -5.69 -6.22 -0.58
N GLU A 30 -6.93 -5.96 -0.98
CA GLU A 30 -7.73 -6.89 -1.75
C GLU A 30 -8.76 -6.13 -2.57
N ASN A 31 -8.80 -6.37 -3.89
CA ASN A 31 -9.67 -5.68 -4.83
C ASN A 31 -9.48 -4.15 -4.70
N ALA A 32 -10.50 -3.41 -4.29
CA ALA A 32 -10.44 -1.95 -4.15
C ALA A 32 -10.30 -1.49 -2.68
N THR A 33 -10.00 -2.40 -1.77
CA THR A 33 -9.90 -2.08 -0.34
C THR A 33 -8.46 -2.23 0.15
N LEU A 34 -8.01 -1.25 0.92
CA LEU A 34 -6.74 -1.29 1.64
C LEU A 34 -7.01 -1.30 3.14
N TRP A 35 -6.20 -2.05 3.87
CA TRP A 35 -6.18 -2.00 5.33
C TRP A 35 -4.82 -1.48 5.76
N GLU A 36 -4.80 -0.28 6.36
CA GLU A 36 -3.55 0.29 6.83
C GLU A 36 -3.17 -0.32 8.20
N ILE A 37 -1.93 -0.10 8.62
CA ILE A 37 -1.35 -0.80 9.78
C ILE A 37 -2.03 -0.49 11.11
N GLU A 38 -2.84 0.56 11.18
CA GLU A 38 -3.60 0.92 12.38
C GLU A 38 -5.02 0.35 12.36
N GLY A 39 -5.35 -0.48 11.36
CA GLY A 39 -6.61 -1.20 11.28
C GLY A 39 -7.72 -0.51 10.50
N ASN A 40 -7.47 0.67 9.93
CA ASN A 40 -8.48 1.39 9.18
C ASN A 40 -8.63 0.85 7.76
N GLU A 41 -9.87 0.77 7.28
CA GLU A 41 -10.15 0.43 5.88
C GLU A 41 -10.15 1.69 5.02
N VAL A 42 -9.55 1.58 3.84
CA VAL A 42 -9.48 2.68 2.87
C VAL A 42 -9.86 2.12 1.51
N ILE A 43 -10.69 2.86 0.77
CA ILE A 43 -11.00 2.51 -0.62
C ILE A 43 -9.93 3.09 -1.52
N ASP A 44 -9.34 2.23 -2.36
CA ASP A 44 -8.25 2.63 -3.25
C ASP A 44 -8.76 3.09 -4.60
N PHE A 45 -8.83 4.40 -4.80
CA PHE A 45 -9.12 4.99 -6.11
C PHE A 45 -7.86 5.31 -6.91
N ALA A 46 -6.69 5.36 -6.25
CA ALA A 46 -5.42 5.68 -6.92
C ALA A 46 -4.86 4.51 -7.70
N ALA A 47 -5.16 3.27 -7.29
CA ALA A 47 -4.77 2.03 -7.98
C ALA A 47 -3.28 1.95 -8.30
N GLY A 48 -2.42 2.34 -7.36
CA GLY A 48 -0.98 2.31 -7.56
C GLY A 48 -0.54 3.25 -8.68
N ILE A 49 -1.08 4.43 -8.70
CA ILE A 49 -0.90 5.43 -9.77
C ILE A 49 -1.47 4.87 -11.09
N ALA A 50 -2.75 4.49 -11.01
CA ALA A 50 -3.58 4.02 -12.13
C ALA A 50 -3.08 2.74 -12.81
N VAL A 51 -2.40 1.87 -12.08
CA VAL A 51 -1.83 0.63 -12.63
C VAL A 51 -2.75 -0.57 -12.45
N LEU A 52 -3.47 -0.66 -11.33
CA LEU A 52 -4.21 -1.86 -10.95
C LEU A 52 -5.63 -1.85 -11.52
N ASN A 53 -5.78 -2.23 -12.79
CA ASN A 53 -7.11 -2.23 -13.43
C ASN A 53 -7.99 -3.40 -13.00
N THR A 54 -7.43 -4.47 -12.44
CA THR A 54 -8.17 -5.63 -11.93
C THR A 54 -8.33 -5.60 -10.40
N GLY A 55 -7.76 -4.57 -9.74
CA GLY A 55 -7.74 -4.48 -8.27
C GLY A 55 -6.55 -5.20 -7.66
N HIS A 56 -6.42 -5.06 -6.34
CA HIS A 56 -5.35 -5.72 -5.60
C HIS A 56 -5.62 -7.22 -5.50
N ARG A 57 -4.59 -8.02 -5.72
CA ARG A 57 -4.60 -9.46 -5.49
C ARG A 57 -5.75 -10.18 -6.22
N ASP A 58 -6.00 -9.82 -7.47
CA ASP A 58 -6.98 -10.56 -8.27
C ASP A 58 -6.64 -12.06 -8.24
N PRO A 59 -7.61 -12.95 -7.91
CA PRO A 59 -7.30 -14.37 -7.73
C PRO A 59 -6.68 -15.05 -8.93
N GLU A 60 -7.08 -14.69 -10.14
CA GLU A 60 -6.51 -15.27 -11.36
C GLU A 60 -5.06 -14.84 -11.56
N VAL A 61 -4.77 -13.56 -11.26
CA VAL A 61 -3.42 -13.03 -11.38
C VAL A 61 -2.51 -13.65 -10.33
N VAL A 62 -2.97 -13.75 -9.09
CA VAL A 62 -2.20 -14.39 -8.01
C VAL A 62 -1.89 -15.84 -8.36
N ALA A 63 -2.86 -16.58 -8.87
CA ALA A 63 -2.66 -17.96 -9.27
C ALA A 63 -1.65 -18.09 -10.42
N ALA A 64 -1.65 -17.15 -11.35
CA ALA A 64 -0.72 -17.17 -12.48
C ALA A 64 0.74 -16.89 -12.03
N VAL A 65 0.92 -16.08 -10.99
CA VAL A 65 2.25 -15.75 -10.46
C VAL A 65 2.80 -16.89 -9.60
N ALA A 66 1.94 -17.53 -8.84
CA ALA A 66 2.34 -18.65 -8.00
C ALA A 66 2.63 -19.88 -8.83
#